data_626b1fc0b92229e69adcf0c466ca60f9
#
_entry.id   626b1fc0b92229e69adcf0c466ca60f9
#
_cell.length_a   1.000
_cell.length_b   1.000
_cell.length_c   1.000
_cell.angle_alpha   90.00
_cell.angle_beta   90.00
_cell.angle_gamma   90.00
#
_symmetry.space_group_name_H-M   'P 1'
#
loop_
_entity.id
_entity.type
_entity.pdbx_description
1 polymer ?
#
loop_
_entity_poly.entity_id
_entity_poly.type
_entity_poly.pdbx_seq_one_letter_code
_entity_poly.pdbx_strand_id
1 'polypeptide(L)'
;MIINQGSLQGIYKTFSTIFQGAFDGAPSMWDVVAMLSPSTGKSVDYKWLGEFPTMQEWIGDRVIKDLSAFNYEIKNKSFESTVGVDRDDIDDDQIGIYTPMIQGLAQAAKEHPDILIFSLLLAGFSTLCYDGQFFFDSDHPVNGASVSNTGGGSGAAWFLMDLSRPIKPMILQMRKQPEFVSMDSPTDESVFMRKK
;
A
#
# COMPACT_ATOMS: atom_id res chain seq x y z
N MET A 1 -17.24 -10.83 -33.36
CA MET A 1 -18.35 -10.36 -32.46
C MET A 1 -18.77 -8.96 -32.90
N ILE A 2 -20.04 -8.57 -32.83
CA ILE A 2 -20.44 -7.17 -33.12
C ILE A 2 -20.10 -6.30 -31.93
N ILE A 3 -19.24 -5.30 -32.12
CA ILE A 3 -18.88 -4.35 -31.08
C ILE A 3 -20.02 -3.39 -30.82
N ASN A 4 -20.68 -3.56 -29.68
CA ASN A 4 -21.70 -2.66 -29.18
C ASN A 4 -21.56 -2.53 -27.66
N GLN A 5 -22.28 -1.59 -27.05
CA GLN A 5 -22.18 -1.35 -25.62
C GLN A 5 -22.49 -2.59 -24.76
N GLY A 6 -23.43 -3.45 -25.20
CA GLY A 6 -23.76 -4.68 -24.48
C GLY A 6 -22.64 -5.70 -24.52
N SER A 7 -21.95 -5.88 -25.67
CA SER A 7 -20.81 -6.79 -25.78
C SER A 7 -19.61 -6.30 -24.96
N LEU A 8 -19.31 -4.98 -25.00
CA LEU A 8 -18.24 -4.39 -24.15
C LEU A 8 -18.51 -4.55 -22.66
N GLN A 9 -19.75 -4.35 -22.22
CA GLN A 9 -20.13 -4.61 -20.83
C GLN A 9 -19.99 -6.10 -20.44
N GLY A 10 -20.30 -7.01 -21.36
CA GLY A 10 -20.07 -8.44 -21.16
C GLY A 10 -18.60 -8.80 -20.97
N ILE A 11 -17.74 -8.25 -21.82
CA ILE A 11 -16.27 -8.40 -21.71
C ILE A 11 -15.76 -7.84 -20.40
N TYR A 12 -16.14 -6.61 -20.05
CA TYR A 12 -15.78 -5.99 -18.79
C TYR A 12 -16.18 -6.84 -17.58
N LYS A 13 -17.40 -7.34 -17.56
CA LYS A 13 -17.89 -8.22 -16.47
C LYS A 13 -17.04 -9.49 -16.36
N THR A 14 -16.69 -10.10 -17.49
CA THR A 14 -15.84 -11.30 -17.52
C THR A 14 -14.45 -10.98 -16.96
N PHE A 15 -13.81 -9.93 -17.45
CA PHE A 15 -12.49 -9.52 -16.98
C PHE A 15 -12.49 -9.08 -15.51
N SER A 16 -13.52 -8.37 -15.07
CA SER A 16 -13.69 -8.00 -13.66
C SER A 16 -13.82 -9.24 -12.75
N THR A 17 -14.53 -10.28 -13.20
CA THR A 17 -14.64 -11.54 -12.47
C THR A 17 -13.29 -12.26 -12.39
N ILE A 18 -12.54 -12.32 -13.49
CA ILE A 18 -11.20 -12.92 -13.55
C ILE A 18 -10.24 -12.15 -12.65
N PHE A 19 -10.25 -10.81 -12.74
CA PHE A 19 -9.45 -9.93 -11.87
C PHE A 19 -9.74 -10.19 -10.40
N GLN A 20 -11.02 -10.15 -9.99
CA GLN A 20 -11.38 -10.34 -8.60
C GLN A 20 -10.97 -11.72 -8.08
N GLY A 21 -11.21 -12.78 -8.85
CA GLY A 21 -10.81 -14.14 -8.46
C GLY A 21 -9.29 -14.28 -8.29
N ALA A 22 -8.50 -13.69 -9.18
CA ALA A 22 -7.05 -13.72 -9.08
C ALA A 22 -6.52 -12.83 -7.95
N PHE A 23 -7.13 -11.65 -7.73
CA PHE A 23 -6.78 -10.74 -6.65
C PHE A 23 -7.04 -11.36 -5.27
N ASP A 24 -8.18 -12.01 -5.08
CA ASP A 24 -8.53 -12.65 -3.80
C ASP A 24 -7.65 -13.88 -3.52
N GLY A 25 -7.26 -14.61 -4.56
CA GLY A 25 -6.40 -15.79 -4.46
C GLY A 25 -4.91 -15.50 -4.31
N ALA A 26 -4.45 -14.28 -4.60
CA ALA A 26 -3.04 -13.93 -4.50
C ALA A 26 -2.60 -13.73 -3.03
N PRO A 27 -1.44 -14.27 -2.62
CA PRO A 27 -0.91 -14.07 -1.28
C PRO A 27 -0.47 -12.62 -1.06
N SER A 28 -0.53 -12.16 0.19
CA SER A 28 0.00 -10.87 0.60
C SER A 28 0.39 -10.93 2.08
N MET A 29 1.46 -10.27 2.46
CA MET A 29 2.08 -10.37 3.79
C MET A 29 2.33 -9.01 4.47
N TRP A 30 2.02 -7.89 3.84
CA TRP A 30 2.26 -6.55 4.42
C TRP A 30 1.55 -6.38 5.77
N ASP A 31 0.38 -6.98 5.95
CA ASP A 31 -0.44 -6.90 7.17
C ASP A 31 0.21 -7.59 8.39
N VAL A 32 1.21 -8.43 8.17
CA VAL A 32 2.01 -9.01 9.25
C VAL A 32 2.86 -7.94 9.93
N VAL A 33 3.52 -7.07 9.14
CA VAL A 33 4.51 -6.09 9.64
C VAL A 33 3.99 -4.65 9.66
N ALA A 34 2.90 -4.36 8.95
CA ALA A 34 2.31 -3.03 8.87
C ALA A 34 0.87 -3.01 9.36
N MET A 35 0.49 -1.90 9.97
CA MET A 35 -0.92 -1.61 10.28
C MET A 35 -1.56 -0.81 9.16
N LEU A 36 -2.83 -1.10 8.86
CA LEU A 36 -3.61 -0.33 7.91
C LEU A 36 -4.12 0.97 8.55
N SER A 37 -3.85 2.10 7.90
CA SER A 37 -4.41 3.39 8.26
C SER A 37 -5.27 3.92 7.10
N PRO A 38 -6.59 4.06 7.26
CA PRO A 38 -7.44 4.64 6.23
C PRO A 38 -7.16 6.13 6.07
N SER A 39 -7.23 6.64 4.84
CA SER A 39 -7.04 8.06 4.53
C SER A 39 -8.19 8.59 3.69
N THR A 40 -8.67 9.79 4.02
CA THR A 40 -9.70 10.49 3.26
C THR A 40 -9.15 11.70 2.49
N GLY A 41 -7.97 12.21 2.88
CA GLY A 41 -7.32 13.39 2.33
C GLY A 41 -6.14 13.09 1.41
N LYS A 42 -5.41 14.14 1.03
CA LYS A 42 -4.12 14.02 0.31
C LYS A 42 -3.01 13.48 1.21
N SER A 43 -3.09 13.80 2.50
CA SER A 43 -2.14 13.39 3.53
C SER A 43 -2.85 13.16 4.86
N VAL A 44 -2.18 12.46 5.77
CA VAL A 44 -2.62 12.25 7.15
C VAL A 44 -1.44 12.53 8.07
N ASP A 45 -1.69 13.27 9.15
CA ASP A 45 -0.71 13.58 10.19
C ASP A 45 -0.81 12.58 11.33
N TYR A 46 0.31 11.93 11.66
CA TYR A 46 0.41 10.91 12.71
C TYR A 46 1.06 11.49 13.98
N LYS A 47 0.37 12.41 14.64
CA LYS A 47 0.86 13.12 15.84
C LYS A 47 1.05 12.22 17.07
N TRP A 48 0.44 11.04 17.07
CA TRP A 48 0.46 10.09 18.19
C TRP A 48 1.67 9.15 18.20
N LEU A 49 2.54 9.18 17.19
CA LEU A 49 3.66 8.24 17.06
C LEU A 49 4.73 8.36 18.14
N GLY A 50 4.82 9.49 18.81
CA GLY A 50 5.91 9.74 19.77
C GLY A 50 5.64 9.31 21.21
N GLU A 51 4.38 9.15 21.62
CA GLU A 51 4.07 8.91 23.03
C GLU A 51 2.91 7.93 23.20
N PHE A 52 3.23 6.74 23.75
CA PHE A 52 2.22 5.79 24.20
C PHE A 52 2.00 5.91 25.69
N PRO A 53 0.75 6.06 26.18
CA PRO A 53 0.46 6.09 27.60
C PRO A 53 0.79 4.72 28.19
N THR A 54 1.70 4.70 29.14
CA THR A 54 1.98 3.54 29.99
C THR A 54 1.23 3.68 31.31
N MET A 55 0.75 2.55 31.85
CA MET A 55 0.18 2.55 33.18
C MET A 55 1.27 2.84 34.21
N GLN A 56 1.02 3.81 35.09
CA GLN A 56 1.88 4.14 36.23
C GLN A 56 1.05 4.21 37.48
N GLU A 57 1.67 4.01 38.65
CA GLU A 57 1.00 4.17 39.92
C GLU A 57 0.60 5.65 40.08
N TRP A 58 -0.64 5.89 40.49
CA TRP A 58 -1.14 7.25 40.70
C TRP A 58 -0.73 7.75 42.08
N ILE A 59 0.33 8.52 42.15
CA ILE A 59 0.82 9.22 43.36
C ILE A 59 0.84 10.73 43.04
N GLY A 60 -0.04 11.50 43.70
CA GLY A 60 -0.15 12.95 43.49
C GLY A 60 -1.01 13.36 42.29
N ASP A 61 -0.58 14.40 41.57
CA ASP A 61 -1.32 14.92 40.40
C ASP A 61 -1.20 14.03 39.14
N ARG A 62 -2.23 14.06 38.30
CA ARG A 62 -2.20 13.32 37.04
C ARG A 62 -1.16 13.91 36.08
N VAL A 63 -0.27 13.07 35.57
CA VAL A 63 0.66 13.44 34.49
C VAL A 63 -0.08 13.32 33.16
N ILE A 64 -0.38 14.46 32.56
CA ILE A 64 -0.97 14.52 31.21
C ILE A 64 0.20 14.61 30.22
N LYS A 65 0.28 13.63 29.30
CA LYS A 65 1.24 13.66 28.20
C LYS A 65 0.61 14.33 26.98
N ASP A 66 1.26 15.38 26.47
CA ASP A 66 0.81 16.08 25.29
C ASP A 66 1.16 15.31 24.02
N LEU A 67 0.17 15.06 23.14
CA LEU A 67 0.32 14.37 21.86
C LEU A 67 1.01 15.21 20.77
N SER A 68 1.55 16.38 21.12
CA SER A 68 2.02 17.36 20.15
C SER A 68 3.50 17.26 19.73
N ALA A 69 4.24 16.26 20.23
CA ALA A 69 5.69 16.24 20.11
C ALA A 69 6.21 15.92 18.69
N PHE A 70 5.45 15.17 17.88
CA PHE A 70 5.90 14.74 16.55
C PHE A 70 4.88 15.05 15.47
N ASN A 71 5.33 15.64 14.38
CA ASN A 71 4.52 15.99 13.22
C ASN A 71 4.97 15.14 12.02
N TYR A 72 4.49 13.89 11.96
CA TYR A 72 4.83 12.97 10.88
C TYR A 72 3.68 12.87 9.87
N GLU A 73 3.90 13.39 8.67
CA GLU A 73 2.92 13.41 7.58
C GLU A 73 3.21 12.33 6.55
N ILE A 74 2.22 11.48 6.25
CA ILE A 74 2.27 10.56 5.12
C ILE A 74 1.38 11.08 3.99
N LYS A 75 1.98 11.29 2.81
CA LYS A 75 1.28 11.73 1.59
C LYS A 75 0.85 10.55 0.75
N ASN A 76 -0.41 10.54 0.32
CA ASN A 76 -0.92 9.54 -0.60
C ASN A 76 -0.26 9.67 -1.98
N LYS A 77 0.08 8.53 -2.58
CA LYS A 77 0.49 8.40 -3.98
C LYS A 77 -0.56 7.60 -4.75
N SER A 78 -0.76 7.93 -6.01
CA SER A 78 -1.62 7.16 -6.90
C SER A 78 -0.78 6.18 -7.71
N PHE A 79 -1.27 4.97 -7.86
CA PHE A 79 -0.67 3.93 -8.67
C PHE A 79 -1.73 3.42 -9.65
N GLU A 80 -1.30 3.08 -10.84
CA GLU A 80 -2.17 2.56 -11.89
C GLU A 80 -1.41 1.53 -12.72
N SER A 81 -2.15 0.64 -13.37
CA SER A 81 -1.65 -0.24 -14.40
C SER A 81 -2.78 -0.53 -15.38
N THR A 82 -2.48 -0.57 -16.67
CA THR A 82 -3.48 -0.66 -17.75
C THR A 82 -3.17 -1.82 -18.68
N VAL A 83 -4.21 -2.59 -19.03
CA VAL A 83 -4.18 -3.61 -20.08
C VAL A 83 -5.00 -3.09 -21.25
N GLY A 84 -4.37 -2.94 -22.44
CA GLY A 84 -5.07 -2.59 -23.67
C GLY A 84 -5.58 -3.85 -24.35
N VAL A 85 -6.85 -3.85 -24.77
CA VAL A 85 -7.48 -4.90 -25.57
C VAL A 85 -7.66 -4.37 -26.98
N ASP A 86 -7.13 -5.08 -27.99
CA ASP A 86 -7.25 -4.66 -29.37
C ASP A 86 -8.69 -4.86 -29.87
N ARG A 87 -9.15 -3.91 -30.66
CA ARG A 87 -10.50 -3.95 -31.22
C ARG A 87 -10.69 -5.10 -32.20
N ASP A 88 -9.66 -5.39 -32.99
CA ASP A 88 -9.73 -6.46 -33.97
C ASP A 88 -9.83 -7.83 -33.24
N ASP A 89 -9.19 -8.02 -32.08
CA ASP A 89 -9.33 -9.22 -31.25
C ASP A 89 -10.74 -9.38 -30.66
N ILE A 90 -11.42 -8.26 -30.39
CA ILE A 90 -12.83 -8.30 -29.97
C ILE A 90 -13.73 -8.72 -31.12
N ASP A 91 -13.52 -8.18 -32.34
CA ASP A 91 -14.29 -8.53 -33.53
C ASP A 91 -14.10 -10.01 -33.88
N ASP A 92 -12.89 -10.54 -33.76
CA ASP A 92 -12.52 -11.93 -34.03
C ASP A 92 -12.83 -12.90 -32.88
N ASP A 93 -13.43 -12.42 -31.79
CA ASP A 93 -13.78 -13.20 -30.57
C ASP A 93 -12.57 -13.88 -29.88
N GLN A 94 -11.39 -13.23 -29.97
CA GLN A 94 -10.14 -13.74 -29.40
C GLN A 94 -9.85 -13.21 -27.98
N ILE A 95 -10.86 -12.79 -27.24
CA ILE A 95 -10.75 -12.15 -25.92
C ILE A 95 -10.06 -13.04 -24.87
N GLY A 96 -10.12 -14.35 -25.03
CA GLY A 96 -9.51 -15.32 -24.12
C GLY A 96 -7.99 -15.18 -23.94
N ILE A 97 -7.29 -14.63 -24.94
CA ILE A 97 -5.84 -14.41 -24.90
C ILE A 97 -5.43 -13.40 -23.83
N TYR A 98 -6.33 -12.51 -23.41
CA TYR A 98 -6.08 -11.50 -22.39
C TYR A 98 -6.23 -12.01 -20.94
N THR A 99 -6.80 -13.19 -20.75
CA THR A 99 -7.02 -13.78 -19.42
C THR A 99 -5.75 -13.83 -18.56
N PRO A 100 -4.59 -14.32 -19.03
CA PRO A 100 -3.37 -14.33 -18.24
C PRO A 100 -2.88 -12.92 -17.88
N MET A 101 -3.09 -11.93 -18.76
CA MET A 101 -2.70 -10.53 -18.51
C MET A 101 -3.56 -9.92 -17.41
N ILE A 102 -4.87 -10.18 -17.40
CA ILE A 102 -5.78 -9.71 -16.34
C ILE A 102 -5.47 -10.38 -15.01
N GLN A 103 -5.15 -11.67 -15.00
CA GLN A 103 -4.70 -12.38 -13.79
C GLN A 103 -3.39 -11.81 -13.26
N GLY A 104 -2.41 -11.55 -14.13
CA GLY A 104 -1.15 -10.92 -13.77
C GLY A 104 -1.33 -9.50 -13.22
N LEU A 105 -2.23 -8.71 -13.81
CA LEU A 105 -2.59 -7.39 -13.30
C LEU A 105 -3.18 -7.46 -11.88
N ALA A 106 -4.07 -8.41 -11.64
CA ALA A 106 -4.69 -8.63 -10.34
C ALA A 106 -3.65 -9.03 -9.28
N GLN A 107 -2.75 -9.96 -9.62
CA GLN A 107 -1.66 -10.36 -8.75
C GLN A 107 -0.73 -9.19 -8.43
N ALA A 108 -0.30 -8.43 -9.44
CA ALA A 108 0.53 -7.24 -9.24
C ALA A 108 -0.14 -6.20 -8.34
N ALA A 109 -1.45 -5.98 -8.50
CA ALA A 109 -2.20 -5.07 -7.64
C ALA A 109 -2.26 -5.54 -6.18
N LYS A 110 -2.36 -6.87 -5.95
CA LYS A 110 -2.36 -7.47 -4.61
C LYS A 110 -1.00 -7.41 -3.93
N GLU A 111 0.07 -7.66 -4.70
CA GLU A 111 1.45 -7.67 -4.21
C GLU A 111 2.04 -6.25 -4.03
N HIS A 112 1.44 -5.24 -4.65
CA HIS A 112 1.98 -3.88 -4.62
C HIS A 112 2.18 -3.32 -3.20
N PRO A 113 1.25 -3.46 -2.24
CA PRO A 113 1.48 -3.07 -0.85
C PRO A 113 2.68 -3.79 -0.20
N ASP A 114 2.90 -5.07 -0.51
CA ASP A 114 4.06 -5.81 -0.01
C ASP A 114 5.36 -5.20 -0.52
N ILE A 115 5.42 -4.89 -1.82
CA ILE A 115 6.58 -4.23 -2.43
C ILE A 115 6.88 -2.90 -1.76
N LEU A 116 5.86 -2.08 -1.49
CA LEU A 116 6.03 -0.79 -0.82
C LEU A 116 6.58 -0.97 0.61
N ILE A 117 5.99 -1.85 1.40
CA ILE A 117 6.35 -2.06 2.81
C ILE A 117 7.75 -2.67 2.92
N PHE A 118 8.04 -3.74 2.18
CA PHE A 118 9.34 -4.40 2.28
C PHE A 118 10.47 -3.58 1.66
N SER A 119 10.20 -2.80 0.61
CA SER A 119 11.19 -1.83 0.09
C SER A 119 11.50 -0.73 1.10
N LEU A 120 10.48 -0.23 1.82
CA LEU A 120 10.68 0.76 2.87
C LEU A 120 11.48 0.17 4.05
N LEU A 121 11.23 -1.08 4.42
CA LEU A 121 11.98 -1.78 5.46
C LEU A 121 13.47 -1.88 5.10
N LEU A 122 13.79 -2.25 3.85
CA LEU A 122 15.18 -2.30 3.37
C LEU A 122 15.84 -0.92 3.32
N ALA A 123 15.07 0.14 3.03
CA ALA A 123 15.53 1.52 3.05
C ALA A 123 15.61 2.12 4.47
N GLY A 124 15.26 1.37 5.52
CA GLY A 124 15.16 1.86 6.89
C GLY A 124 16.48 2.36 7.49
N PHE A 125 17.63 2.00 6.91
CA PHE A 125 18.93 2.53 7.29
C PHE A 125 19.27 3.91 6.70
N SER A 126 18.43 4.44 5.82
CA SER A 126 18.64 5.71 5.11
C SER A 126 17.39 6.57 5.01
N THR A 127 16.25 6.09 5.48
CA THR A 127 14.96 6.81 5.44
C THR A 127 14.60 7.27 6.84
N LEU A 128 14.36 8.58 6.97
CA LEU A 128 13.98 9.19 8.24
C LEU A 128 12.61 8.69 8.70
N CYS A 129 12.52 8.45 9.99
CA CYS A 129 11.30 8.05 10.67
C CYS A 129 10.65 9.26 11.39
N TYR A 130 9.62 9.03 12.20
CA TYR A 130 8.83 10.09 12.83
C TYR A 130 9.60 10.94 13.86
N ASP A 131 10.69 10.41 14.42
CA ASP A 131 11.53 11.08 15.42
C ASP A 131 12.71 11.87 14.82
N GLY A 132 12.82 11.86 13.47
CA GLY A 132 13.86 12.54 12.74
C GLY A 132 15.15 11.75 12.57
N GLN A 133 15.23 10.54 13.16
CA GLN A 133 16.33 9.60 12.96
C GLN A 133 16.01 8.61 11.83
N PHE A 134 16.97 7.80 11.37
CA PHE A 134 16.67 6.68 10.47
C PHE A 134 15.85 5.62 11.22
N PHE A 135 15.04 4.84 10.49
CA PHE A 135 14.22 3.82 11.11
C PHE A 135 15.06 2.76 11.88
N PHE A 136 16.25 2.44 11.39
CA PHE A 136 17.28 1.67 12.11
C PHE A 136 18.46 2.57 12.40
N ASP A 137 18.61 2.98 13.66
CA ASP A 137 19.67 3.89 14.09
C ASP A 137 20.15 3.55 15.52
N SER A 138 21.22 4.20 15.93
CA SER A 138 21.85 4.01 17.23
C SER A 138 21.43 5.04 18.29
N ASP A 139 20.63 6.04 17.94
CA ASP A 139 20.38 7.22 18.79
C ASP A 139 18.92 7.71 18.81
N HIS A 140 17.95 6.80 18.75
CA HIS A 140 16.54 7.17 18.89
C HIS A 140 16.24 7.86 20.22
N PRO A 141 15.55 9.01 20.22
CA PRO A 141 15.15 9.69 21.45
C PRO A 141 13.95 9.00 22.09
N VAL A 142 14.18 8.21 23.12
CA VAL A 142 13.13 7.50 23.87
C VAL A 142 13.11 7.97 25.32
N ASN A 143 12.06 8.65 25.75
CA ASN A 143 11.90 9.16 27.13
C ASN A 143 13.10 10.00 27.62
N GLY A 144 13.72 10.78 26.73
CA GLY A 144 14.89 11.60 27.07
C GLY A 144 16.23 10.85 27.08
N ALA A 145 16.24 9.57 26.74
CA ALA A 145 17.44 8.76 26.57
C ALA A 145 17.70 8.44 25.10
N SER A 146 18.95 8.26 24.72
CA SER A 146 19.34 7.74 23.41
C SER A 146 19.29 6.21 23.44
N VAL A 147 18.53 5.60 22.53
CA VAL A 147 18.33 4.15 22.45
C VAL A 147 18.67 3.66 21.06
N SER A 148 19.52 2.64 20.97
CA SER A 148 19.83 1.97 19.69
C SER A 148 18.84 0.84 19.42
N ASN A 149 18.34 0.77 18.18
CA ASN A 149 17.58 -0.38 17.66
C ASN A 149 18.36 -1.16 16.59
N THR A 150 19.68 -0.90 16.43
CA THR A 150 20.57 -1.63 15.53
C THR A 150 21.64 -2.38 16.30
N GLY A 151 21.90 -3.63 15.88
CA GLY A 151 22.95 -4.48 16.46
C GLY A 151 24.33 -4.26 15.83
N GLY A 152 24.42 -3.44 14.77
CA GLY A 152 25.65 -3.25 13.98
C GLY A 152 26.00 -4.49 13.14
N GLY A 153 27.17 -4.42 12.50
CA GLY A 153 27.70 -5.48 11.64
C GLY A 153 27.85 -5.05 10.19
N SER A 154 28.58 -5.86 9.39
CA SER A 154 28.82 -5.63 7.97
C SER A 154 28.25 -6.70 7.04
N GLY A 155 27.52 -7.68 7.60
CA GLY A 155 26.88 -8.75 6.84
C GLY A 155 25.50 -8.38 6.30
N ALA A 156 24.78 -9.38 5.77
CA ALA A 156 23.38 -9.19 5.36
C ALA A 156 22.52 -8.78 6.57
N ALA A 157 21.60 -7.83 6.34
CA ALA A 157 20.72 -7.33 7.39
C ALA A 157 19.72 -8.41 7.85
N TRP A 158 19.56 -8.54 9.15
CA TRP A 158 18.53 -9.36 9.80
C TRP A 158 17.61 -8.44 10.57
N PHE A 159 16.30 -8.68 10.46
CA PHE A 159 15.27 -7.87 11.09
C PHE A 159 14.55 -8.69 12.15
N LEU A 160 14.52 -8.19 13.38
CA LEU A 160 13.72 -8.73 14.48
C LEU A 160 12.65 -7.71 14.86
N MET A 161 11.39 -8.09 14.78
CA MET A 161 10.26 -7.21 15.05
C MET A 161 9.30 -7.83 16.07
N ASP A 162 8.85 -7.05 17.05
CA ASP A 162 7.72 -7.43 17.91
C ASP A 162 6.40 -7.10 17.16
N LEU A 163 5.74 -8.14 16.69
CA LEU A 163 4.47 -8.05 15.95
C LEU A 163 3.24 -8.40 16.83
N SER A 164 3.46 -8.62 18.12
CA SER A 164 2.40 -9.01 19.06
C SER A 164 1.48 -7.84 19.46
N ARG A 165 1.94 -6.60 19.25
CA ARG A 165 1.23 -5.40 19.68
C ARG A 165 0.23 -4.91 18.63
N PRO A 166 -0.85 -4.20 19.05
CA PRO A 166 -1.83 -3.62 18.12
C PRO A 166 -1.21 -2.64 17.13
N ILE A 167 -0.18 -1.89 17.58
CA ILE A 167 0.56 -0.98 16.72
C ILE A 167 1.76 -1.72 16.17
N LYS A 168 1.74 -1.87 14.85
CA LYS A 168 2.80 -2.52 14.11
C LYS A 168 3.95 -1.55 13.80
N PRO A 169 5.17 -2.05 13.54
CA PRO A 169 6.34 -1.22 13.26
C PRO A 169 6.19 -0.30 12.05
N MET A 170 5.34 -0.68 11.10
CA MET A 170 5.12 0.08 9.86
C MET A 170 3.65 0.46 9.68
N ILE A 171 3.40 1.50 8.89
CA ILE A 171 2.06 1.98 8.58
C ILE A 171 1.85 1.94 7.06
N LEU A 172 0.83 1.23 6.62
CA LEU A 172 0.31 1.30 5.27
C LEU A 172 -0.89 2.25 5.27
N GLN A 173 -0.72 3.43 4.68
CA GLN A 173 -1.82 4.37 4.49
C GLN A 173 -2.52 4.05 3.17
N MET A 174 -3.82 3.79 3.23
CA MET A 174 -4.61 3.44 2.06
C MET A 174 -5.85 4.33 1.95
N ARG A 175 -6.01 5.00 0.81
CA ARG A 175 -7.17 5.86 0.54
C ARG A 175 -8.27 5.11 -0.20
N LYS A 176 -7.88 4.28 -1.18
CA LYS A 176 -8.79 3.43 -1.97
C LYS A 176 -8.14 2.07 -2.17
N GLN A 177 -8.95 1.04 -2.14
CA GLN A 177 -8.55 -0.30 -2.56
C GLN A 177 -8.30 -0.31 -4.08
N PRO A 178 -7.46 -1.24 -4.57
CA PRO A 178 -7.35 -1.48 -6.02
C PRO A 178 -8.73 -1.76 -6.63
N GLU A 179 -9.02 -1.10 -7.73
CA GLU A 179 -10.30 -1.22 -8.43
C GLU A 179 -10.05 -1.45 -9.92
N PHE A 180 -10.70 -2.45 -10.48
CA PHE A 180 -10.67 -2.72 -11.91
C PHE A 180 -11.77 -1.91 -12.61
N VAL A 181 -11.39 -1.05 -13.54
CA VAL A 181 -12.32 -0.17 -14.27
C VAL A 181 -12.14 -0.34 -15.77
N SER A 182 -13.23 -0.23 -16.55
CA SER A 182 -13.16 -0.15 -18.00
C SER A 182 -12.95 1.30 -18.46
N MET A 183 -12.22 1.46 -19.57
CA MET A 183 -12.06 2.71 -20.30
C MET A 183 -12.53 2.47 -21.74
N ASP A 184 -13.84 2.28 -21.90
CA ASP A 184 -14.50 1.89 -23.15
C ASP A 184 -15.44 2.97 -23.70
N SER A 185 -15.40 4.17 -23.13
CA SER A 185 -16.17 5.30 -23.64
C SER A 185 -15.61 5.78 -24.99
N PRO A 186 -16.48 6.05 -25.99
CA PRO A 186 -16.04 6.62 -27.28
C PRO A 186 -15.30 7.95 -27.15
N THR A 187 -15.42 8.64 -26.02
CA THR A 187 -14.73 9.90 -25.71
C THR A 187 -13.36 9.71 -25.05
N ASP A 188 -13.02 8.49 -24.66
CA ASP A 188 -11.72 8.19 -24.08
C ASP A 188 -10.61 8.31 -25.14
N GLU A 189 -9.51 8.95 -24.77
CA GLU A 189 -8.37 9.18 -25.67
C GLU A 189 -7.82 7.87 -26.26
N SER A 190 -7.76 6.81 -25.44
CA SER A 190 -7.28 5.49 -25.87
C SER A 190 -8.17 4.86 -26.95
N VAL A 191 -9.49 5.02 -26.83
CA VAL A 191 -10.46 4.53 -27.82
C VAL A 191 -10.40 5.36 -29.10
N PHE A 192 -10.30 6.69 -28.96
CA PHE A 192 -10.31 7.60 -30.12
C PHE A 192 -8.98 7.57 -30.89
N MET A 193 -7.83 7.60 -30.19
CA MET A 193 -6.52 7.78 -30.81
C MET A 193 -5.83 6.46 -31.19
N ARG A 194 -6.15 5.34 -30.55
CA ARG A 194 -5.36 4.10 -30.64
C ARG A 194 -6.15 2.87 -31.09
N LYS A 195 -7.41 3.00 -31.51
CA LYS A 195 -8.23 1.84 -31.92
C LYS A 195 -8.38 0.74 -30.86
N LYS A 196 -8.24 1.09 -29.59
CA LYS A 196 -8.28 0.14 -28.47
C LYS A 196 -9.56 0.24 -27.68
#